data_be82d01c9208428b1512ddfc4993a874
#
_entry.id   be82d01c9208428b1512ddfc4993a874
#
_cell.length_a   1.000
_cell.length_b   1.000
_cell.length_c   1.000
_cell.angle_alpha   90.00
_cell.angle_beta   90.00
_cell.angle_gamma   90.00
#
_symmetry.space_group_name_H-M   'P 1'
#
loop_
_entity.id
_entity.type
_entity.pdbx_description
1 polymer ?
#
loop_
_entity_poly.entity_id
_entity_poly.type
_entity_poly.pdbx_seq_one_letter_code
_entity_poly.pdbx_strand_id
1 'polypeptide(L)'
;MYMNIALRLCSRKFSILITGIAIFTLLPLFLEFLLELFFAASSKDSTKIIAVETDISLIFFGIGTFFVGRRVAMDGTVKTEKRRSQHHDLSLLECEIVGFYLILLGTCIELLHILIDHTNRIFQIEVFLEILIGFPIDLIGLFLIGRLFLHLVFDKETNKKLKNNP
;
A
#
# COMPACT_ATOMS: atom_id res chain seq x y z
N MET A 1 14.64 22.01 -14.75
CA MET A 1 13.29 21.52 -15.11
C MET A 1 12.93 20.27 -14.30
N TYR A 2 13.77 19.26 -14.21
CA TYR A 2 13.50 18.01 -13.48
C TYR A 2 13.29 18.16 -11.96
N MET A 3 14.00 19.10 -11.31
CA MET A 3 13.88 19.34 -9.86
C MET A 3 12.49 19.83 -9.44
N ASN A 4 11.80 20.62 -10.27
CA ASN A 4 10.43 21.09 -10.00
C ASN A 4 9.38 19.96 -10.13
N ILE A 5 9.61 18.97 -10.98
CA ILE A 5 8.73 17.80 -11.15
C ILE A 5 8.88 16.88 -9.93
N ALA A 6 10.11 16.58 -9.51
CA ALA A 6 10.38 15.77 -8.33
C ALA A 6 9.75 16.38 -7.05
N LEU A 7 9.86 17.70 -6.86
CA LEU A 7 9.24 18.40 -5.73
C LEU A 7 7.71 18.37 -5.76
N ARG A 8 7.09 18.39 -6.94
CA ARG A 8 5.63 18.25 -7.08
C ARG A 8 5.17 16.82 -6.77
N LEU A 9 5.90 15.80 -7.23
CA LEU A 9 5.63 14.40 -6.92
C LEU A 9 5.81 14.09 -5.43
N CYS A 10 6.72 14.79 -4.76
CA CYS A 10 6.92 14.68 -3.31
C CYS A 10 5.89 15.48 -2.49
N SER A 11 4.94 16.18 -3.12
CA SER A 11 3.95 16.97 -2.41
C SER A 11 2.95 16.09 -1.65
N ARG A 12 2.50 16.56 -0.48
CA ARG A 12 1.45 15.90 0.31
C ARG A 12 0.16 15.68 -0.50
N LYS A 13 -0.22 16.65 -1.34
CA LYS A 13 -1.41 16.54 -2.20
C LYS A 13 -1.31 15.36 -3.15
N PHE A 14 -0.13 15.13 -3.71
CA PHE A 14 0.11 14.01 -4.60
C PHE A 14 0.08 12.67 -3.85
N SER A 15 0.58 12.61 -2.62
CA SER A 15 0.46 11.41 -1.78
C SER A 15 -0.99 11.09 -1.43
N ILE A 16 -1.81 12.10 -1.11
CA ILE A 16 -3.25 11.92 -0.87
C ILE A 16 -3.94 11.40 -2.15
N LEU A 17 -3.58 11.93 -3.31
CA LEU A 17 -4.14 11.48 -4.58
C LEU A 17 -3.79 10.01 -4.86
N ILE A 18 -2.52 9.64 -4.71
CA ILE A 18 -2.07 8.25 -4.93
C ILE A 18 -2.73 7.28 -3.95
N THR A 19 -2.75 7.60 -2.66
CA THR A 19 -3.41 6.74 -1.66
C THR A 19 -4.92 6.66 -1.89
N GLY A 20 -5.56 7.74 -2.34
CA GLY A 20 -6.97 7.74 -2.72
C GLY A 20 -7.26 6.84 -3.91
N ILE A 21 -6.46 6.95 -4.98
CA ILE A 21 -6.56 6.06 -6.15
C ILE A 21 -6.35 4.60 -5.74
N ALA A 22 -5.35 4.34 -4.89
CA ALA A 22 -5.06 3.01 -4.41
C ALA A 22 -6.23 2.39 -3.65
N ILE A 23 -6.85 3.12 -2.73
CA ILE A 23 -8.03 2.65 -2.01
C ILE A 23 -9.18 2.37 -2.97
N PHE A 24 -9.40 3.27 -3.94
CA PHE A 24 -10.46 3.12 -4.93
C PHE A 24 -10.26 1.90 -5.83
N THR A 25 -9.03 1.51 -6.13
CA THR A 25 -8.70 0.32 -6.93
C THR A 25 -8.63 -0.95 -6.08
N LEU A 26 -8.08 -0.90 -4.86
CA LEU A 26 -7.95 -2.06 -3.98
C LEU A 26 -9.30 -2.53 -3.44
N LEU A 27 -10.23 -1.63 -3.17
CA LEU A 27 -11.51 -1.98 -2.57
C LEU A 27 -12.36 -2.91 -3.46
N PRO A 28 -12.55 -2.64 -4.76
CA PRO A 28 -13.21 -3.58 -5.67
C PRO A 28 -12.41 -4.88 -5.87
N LEU A 29 -11.09 -4.83 -5.98
CA LEU A 29 -10.26 -6.05 -6.10
C LEU A 29 -10.40 -6.93 -4.85
N PHE A 30 -10.37 -6.34 -3.66
CA PHE A 30 -10.57 -7.07 -2.42
C PHE A 30 -11.97 -7.68 -2.33
N LEU A 31 -13.00 -6.98 -2.81
CA LEU A 31 -14.36 -7.52 -2.91
C LEU A 31 -14.43 -8.69 -3.91
N GLU A 32 -13.77 -8.56 -5.06
CA GLU A 32 -13.66 -9.62 -6.05
C GLU A 32 -12.93 -10.84 -5.47
N PHE A 33 -11.82 -10.63 -4.78
CA PHE A 33 -11.11 -11.67 -4.05
C PHE A 33 -12.03 -12.44 -3.07
N LEU A 34 -12.82 -11.72 -2.25
CA LEU A 34 -13.76 -12.34 -1.33
C LEU A 34 -14.83 -13.15 -2.05
N LEU A 35 -15.34 -12.64 -3.17
CA LEU A 35 -16.34 -13.34 -3.97
C LEU A 35 -15.75 -14.61 -4.59
N GLU A 36 -14.56 -14.53 -5.20
CA GLU A 36 -13.89 -15.70 -5.79
C GLU A 36 -13.53 -16.73 -4.72
N LEU A 37 -13.09 -16.31 -3.52
CA LEU A 37 -12.83 -17.20 -2.40
C LEU A 37 -14.09 -17.94 -1.97
N PHE A 38 -15.23 -17.26 -1.93
CA PHE A 38 -16.52 -17.87 -1.60
C PHE A 38 -16.99 -18.85 -2.70
N PHE A 39 -16.80 -18.49 -3.97
CA PHE A 39 -17.18 -19.33 -5.10
C PHE A 39 -16.20 -20.46 -5.40
N ALA A 40 -14.90 -20.29 -5.11
CA ALA A 40 -13.90 -21.34 -5.29
C ALA A 40 -14.19 -22.56 -4.41
N ALA A 41 -14.75 -22.35 -3.23
CA ALA A 41 -15.24 -23.45 -2.38
C ALA A 41 -16.31 -24.30 -3.10
N SER A 42 -16.98 -23.74 -4.11
CA SER A 42 -18.02 -24.40 -4.92
C SER A 42 -17.53 -24.91 -6.29
N SER A 43 -16.62 -24.18 -6.94
CA SER A 43 -16.22 -24.42 -8.35
C SER A 43 -14.93 -25.22 -8.53
N LYS A 44 -14.13 -25.39 -7.50
CA LYS A 44 -12.81 -26.07 -7.52
C LYS A 44 -11.77 -25.42 -8.49
N ASP A 45 -11.91 -24.13 -8.79
CA ASP A 45 -10.99 -23.40 -9.64
C ASP A 45 -10.36 -22.25 -8.83
N SER A 46 -9.04 -22.38 -8.52
CA SER A 46 -8.28 -21.39 -7.74
C SER A 46 -7.56 -20.37 -8.61
N THR A 47 -7.53 -20.54 -9.93
CA THR A 47 -6.73 -19.69 -10.82
C THR A 47 -7.12 -18.23 -10.79
N LYS A 48 -8.39 -17.92 -10.56
CA LYS A 48 -8.88 -16.55 -10.45
C LYS A 48 -8.49 -15.87 -9.14
N ILE A 49 -8.46 -16.64 -8.03
CA ILE A 49 -8.03 -16.13 -6.73
C ILE A 49 -6.59 -15.64 -6.84
N ILE A 50 -5.70 -16.49 -7.36
CA ILE A 50 -4.28 -16.16 -7.55
C ILE A 50 -4.12 -14.93 -8.46
N ALA A 51 -4.91 -14.81 -9.53
CA ALA A 51 -4.85 -13.65 -10.42
C ALA A 51 -5.21 -12.34 -9.69
N VAL A 52 -6.28 -12.32 -8.91
CA VAL A 52 -6.71 -11.12 -8.15
C VAL A 52 -5.70 -10.77 -7.06
N GLU A 53 -5.16 -11.75 -6.35
CA GLU A 53 -4.11 -11.51 -5.35
C GLU A 53 -2.81 -10.98 -5.96
N THR A 54 -2.43 -11.45 -7.16
CA THR A 54 -1.29 -10.90 -7.89
C THR A 54 -1.51 -9.42 -8.21
N ASP A 55 -2.72 -9.03 -8.62
CA ASP A 55 -3.05 -7.62 -8.84
C ASP A 55 -2.97 -6.79 -7.57
N ILE A 56 -3.44 -7.32 -6.44
CA ILE A 56 -3.31 -6.66 -5.12
C ILE A 56 -1.84 -6.51 -4.73
N SER A 57 -1.02 -7.56 -4.89
CA SER A 57 0.41 -7.52 -4.59
C SER A 57 1.15 -6.47 -5.40
N LEU A 58 0.85 -6.35 -6.70
CA LEU A 58 1.42 -5.32 -7.59
C LEU A 58 1.07 -3.90 -7.13
N ILE A 59 -0.16 -3.68 -6.65
CA ILE A 59 -0.56 -2.38 -6.09
C ILE A 59 0.24 -2.08 -4.81
N PHE A 60 0.42 -3.07 -3.92
CA PHE A 60 1.23 -2.90 -2.71
C PHE A 60 2.68 -2.55 -3.06
N PHE A 61 3.30 -3.25 -4.01
CA PHE A 61 4.64 -2.92 -4.52
C PHE A 61 4.72 -1.51 -5.09
N GLY A 62 3.76 -1.13 -5.94
CA GLY A 62 3.74 0.18 -6.60
C GLY A 62 3.66 1.32 -5.59
N ILE A 63 2.73 1.23 -4.63
CA ILE A 63 2.54 2.23 -3.58
C ILE A 63 3.74 2.24 -2.62
N GLY A 64 4.19 1.05 -2.20
CA GLY A 64 5.32 0.90 -1.31
C GLY A 64 6.58 1.54 -1.89
N THR A 65 6.91 1.19 -3.14
CA THR A 65 8.06 1.76 -3.87
C THR A 65 7.93 3.28 -4.04
N PHE A 66 6.73 3.79 -4.31
CA PHE A 66 6.49 5.22 -4.39
C PHE A 66 6.83 5.94 -3.08
N PHE A 67 6.37 5.42 -1.94
CA PHE A 67 6.62 6.07 -0.66
C PHE A 67 8.07 5.98 -0.20
N VAL A 68 8.72 4.84 -0.39
CA VAL A 68 10.16 4.68 -0.09
C VAL A 68 11.00 5.57 -1.03
N GLY A 69 10.72 5.55 -2.34
CA GLY A 69 11.41 6.37 -3.33
C GLY A 69 11.25 7.87 -3.10
N ARG A 70 10.08 8.30 -2.61
CA ARG A 70 9.83 9.68 -2.21
C ARG A 70 10.79 10.15 -1.12
N ARG A 71 11.06 9.33 -0.11
CA ARG A 71 12.01 9.65 0.96
C ARG A 71 13.41 9.84 0.41
N VAL A 72 13.87 8.89 -0.39
CA VAL A 72 15.21 8.94 -1.01
C VAL A 72 15.38 10.20 -1.87
N ALA A 73 14.34 10.56 -2.65
CA ALA A 73 14.36 11.77 -3.47
C ALA A 73 14.44 13.06 -2.63
N MET A 74 13.76 13.09 -1.47
CA MET A 74 13.81 14.25 -0.57
C MET A 74 15.12 14.38 0.17
N ASP A 75 15.71 13.29 0.65
CA ASP A 75 17.01 13.32 1.34
C ASP A 75 18.13 13.80 0.40
N GLY A 76 18.05 13.50 -0.90
CA GLY A 76 18.96 14.02 -1.92
C GLY A 76 18.86 15.53 -2.14
N THR A 77 17.68 16.14 -1.89
CA THR A 77 17.44 17.58 -2.11
C THR A 77 17.64 18.44 -0.85
N VAL A 78 17.48 17.87 0.34
CA VAL A 78 17.52 18.60 1.62
C VAL A 78 18.94 18.91 2.10
N LYS A 79 19.97 18.31 1.52
CA LYS A 79 21.37 18.70 1.83
C LYS A 79 21.66 20.19 1.58
N THR A 80 20.80 20.91 0.88
CA THR A 80 20.94 22.33 0.53
C THR A 80 20.13 23.31 1.39
N GLU A 81 19.13 22.85 2.18
CA GLU A 81 18.30 23.77 3.00
C GLU A 81 18.14 23.28 4.44
N LYS A 82 18.99 23.76 5.31
CA LYS A 82 19.14 23.42 6.74
C LYS A 82 17.99 23.87 7.65
N ARG A 83 16.79 24.20 7.14
CA ARG A 83 15.67 24.70 7.95
C ARG A 83 14.30 24.38 7.34
N ARG A 84 13.83 23.13 7.44
CA ARG A 84 12.39 22.86 7.33
C ARG A 84 11.92 21.96 8.46
N SER A 85 11.14 22.58 9.33
CA SER A 85 10.17 22.10 10.30
C SER A 85 10.11 20.59 10.58
N GLN A 86 10.43 20.22 11.81
CA GLN A 86 10.33 18.90 12.44
C GLN A 86 9.00 18.14 12.19
N HIS A 87 7.89 18.86 11.95
CA HIS A 87 6.58 18.29 11.63
C HIS A 87 6.48 17.67 10.21
N HIS A 88 7.28 18.16 9.28
CA HIS A 88 7.30 17.61 7.92
C HIS A 88 8.04 16.26 7.87
N ASP A 89 8.99 16.07 8.78
CA ASP A 89 9.80 14.85 8.85
C ASP A 89 9.01 13.65 9.41
N LEU A 90 8.08 13.87 10.36
CA LEU A 90 7.25 12.80 10.94
C LEU A 90 6.30 12.18 9.91
N SER A 91 5.59 12.99 9.14
CA SER A 91 4.67 12.46 8.11
C SER A 91 5.39 11.74 6.97
N LEU A 92 6.64 12.13 6.69
CA LEU A 92 7.50 11.45 5.72
C LEU A 92 7.98 10.11 6.24
N LEU A 93 8.38 10.05 7.51
CA LEU A 93 8.81 8.81 8.15
C LEU A 93 7.67 7.78 8.20
N GLU A 94 6.45 8.21 8.53
CA GLU A 94 5.28 7.33 8.51
C GLU A 94 4.98 6.79 7.11
N CYS A 95 5.05 7.64 6.08
CA CYS A 95 4.89 7.21 4.69
C CYS A 95 5.94 6.18 4.29
N GLU A 96 7.21 6.39 4.69
CA GLU A 96 8.31 5.47 4.41
C GLU A 96 8.10 4.11 5.09
N ILE A 97 7.75 4.12 6.39
CA ILE A 97 7.49 2.90 7.15
C ILE A 97 6.33 2.12 6.54
N VAL A 98 5.22 2.78 6.25
CA VAL A 98 4.08 2.13 5.58
C VAL A 98 4.48 1.61 4.20
N GLY A 99 5.24 2.39 3.41
CA GLY A 99 5.75 1.96 2.12
C GLY A 99 6.59 0.69 2.21
N PHE A 100 7.48 0.61 3.19
CA PHE A 100 8.29 -0.59 3.42
C PHE A 100 7.45 -1.82 3.80
N TYR A 101 6.45 -1.64 4.69
CA TYR A 101 5.53 -2.73 5.04
C TYR A 101 4.72 -3.21 3.84
N LEU A 102 4.26 -2.31 2.96
CA LEU A 102 3.53 -2.70 1.76
C LEU A 102 4.39 -3.51 0.79
N ILE A 103 5.66 -3.15 0.60
CA ILE A 103 6.61 -3.96 -0.19
C ILE A 103 6.76 -5.36 0.44
N LEU A 104 6.92 -5.42 1.76
CA LEU A 104 7.03 -6.69 2.48
C LEU A 104 5.78 -7.56 2.31
N LEU A 105 4.59 -6.99 2.47
CA LEU A 105 3.31 -7.71 2.30
C LEU A 105 3.16 -8.22 0.86
N GLY A 106 3.42 -7.40 -0.15
CA GLY A 106 3.42 -7.83 -1.55
C GLY A 106 4.41 -8.97 -1.80
N THR A 107 5.62 -8.90 -1.22
CA THR A 107 6.60 -10.00 -1.31
C THR A 107 6.09 -11.28 -0.65
N CYS A 108 5.41 -11.17 0.50
CA CYS A 108 4.83 -12.34 1.17
C CYS A 108 3.75 -13.01 0.32
N ILE A 109 2.89 -12.25 -0.36
CA ILE A 109 1.88 -12.79 -1.29
C ILE A 109 2.56 -13.55 -2.43
N GLU A 110 3.56 -12.95 -3.08
CA GLU A 110 4.29 -13.61 -4.17
C GLU A 110 5.00 -14.89 -3.72
N LEU A 111 5.58 -14.89 -2.52
CA LEU A 111 6.18 -16.10 -1.95
C LEU A 111 5.13 -17.17 -1.65
N LEU A 112 3.94 -16.78 -1.21
CA LEU A 112 2.81 -17.69 -1.00
C LEU A 112 2.40 -18.35 -2.30
N HIS A 113 2.27 -17.59 -3.40
CA HIS A 113 1.94 -18.12 -4.73
C HIS A 113 3.00 -19.12 -5.22
N ILE A 114 4.30 -18.82 -5.03
CA ILE A 114 5.39 -19.75 -5.38
C ILE A 114 5.28 -21.03 -4.56
N LEU A 115 4.96 -20.92 -3.27
CA LEU A 115 4.78 -22.08 -2.39
C LEU A 115 3.60 -22.95 -2.84
N ILE A 116 2.47 -22.34 -3.17
CA ILE A 116 1.27 -23.00 -3.67
C ILE A 116 1.57 -23.72 -4.99
N ASP A 117 2.24 -23.09 -5.93
CA ASP A 117 2.59 -23.69 -7.22
C ASP A 117 3.53 -24.89 -7.05
N HIS A 118 4.41 -24.85 -6.05
CA HIS A 118 5.35 -25.93 -5.75
C HIS A 118 4.70 -27.15 -5.04
N THR A 119 3.58 -26.94 -4.33
CA THR A 119 2.89 -28.02 -3.58
C THR A 119 2.02 -28.95 -4.44
N ASN A 120 2.23 -29.00 -5.77
CA ASN A 120 1.52 -29.86 -6.71
C ASN A 120 0.00 -29.60 -6.78
N ARG A 121 -0.43 -28.37 -6.60
CA ARG A 121 -1.80 -27.91 -6.82
C ARG A 121 -2.88 -28.79 -6.18
N ILE A 122 -2.68 -29.18 -4.93
CA ILE A 122 -3.75 -29.79 -4.16
C ILE A 122 -4.73 -28.68 -3.79
N PHE A 123 -5.80 -28.55 -4.55
CA PHE A 123 -6.81 -27.49 -4.45
C PHE A 123 -7.24 -27.15 -3.00
N GLN A 124 -7.42 -28.14 -2.15
CA GLN A 124 -7.82 -27.92 -0.74
C GLN A 124 -6.74 -27.20 0.07
N ILE A 125 -5.47 -27.43 -0.23
CA ILE A 125 -4.33 -26.77 0.44
C ILE A 125 -4.20 -25.35 -0.06
N GLU A 126 -4.40 -25.11 -1.36
CA GLU A 126 -4.35 -23.77 -1.96
C GLU A 126 -5.36 -22.84 -1.29
N VAL A 127 -6.64 -23.19 -1.32
CA VAL A 127 -7.71 -22.38 -0.72
C VAL A 127 -7.51 -22.20 0.78
N PHE A 128 -7.01 -23.23 1.48
CA PHE A 128 -6.73 -23.13 2.91
C PHE A 128 -5.59 -22.14 3.20
N LEU A 129 -4.50 -22.17 2.42
CA LEU A 129 -3.38 -21.25 2.57
C LEU A 129 -3.77 -19.81 2.25
N GLU A 130 -4.59 -19.61 1.20
CA GLU A 130 -5.13 -18.29 0.85
C GLU A 130 -6.02 -17.72 1.98
N ILE A 131 -6.89 -18.51 2.56
CA ILE A 131 -7.71 -18.07 3.69
C ILE A 131 -6.87 -17.79 4.93
N LEU A 132 -5.87 -18.62 5.21
CA LEU A 132 -5.10 -18.53 6.44
C LEU A 132 -4.01 -17.44 6.39
N ILE A 133 -3.41 -17.23 5.24
CA ILE A 133 -2.23 -16.36 5.07
C ILE A 133 -2.53 -15.19 4.12
N GLY A 134 -3.03 -15.44 2.92
CA GLY A 134 -3.28 -14.43 1.90
C GLY A 134 -4.29 -13.38 2.37
N PHE A 135 -5.48 -13.81 2.75
CA PHE A 135 -6.54 -12.90 3.22
C PHE A 135 -6.12 -11.98 4.39
N PRO A 136 -5.45 -12.45 5.48
CA PRO A 136 -4.95 -11.55 6.52
C PRO A 136 -3.90 -10.55 6.01
N ILE A 137 -3.03 -10.94 5.08
CA ILE A 137 -2.02 -10.05 4.49
C ILE A 137 -2.70 -8.91 3.73
N ASP A 138 -3.67 -9.23 2.88
CA ASP A 138 -4.43 -8.25 2.11
C ASP A 138 -5.19 -7.28 3.02
N LEU A 139 -5.82 -7.80 4.06
CA LEU A 139 -6.54 -6.98 5.04
C LEU A 139 -5.61 -6.01 5.77
N ILE A 140 -4.42 -6.47 6.18
CA ILE A 140 -3.40 -5.62 6.82
C ILE A 140 -2.93 -4.55 5.84
N GLY A 141 -2.65 -4.90 4.59
CA GLY A 141 -2.24 -3.95 3.55
C GLY A 141 -3.29 -2.86 3.31
N LEU A 142 -4.56 -3.25 3.15
CA LEU A 142 -5.68 -2.33 3.00
C LEU A 142 -5.83 -1.41 4.21
N PHE A 143 -5.70 -1.96 5.43
CA PHE A 143 -5.75 -1.18 6.66
C PHE A 143 -4.60 -0.16 6.76
N LEU A 144 -3.37 -0.54 6.39
CA LEU A 144 -2.21 0.36 6.39
C LEU A 144 -2.39 1.52 5.42
N ILE A 145 -2.89 1.27 4.21
CA ILE A 145 -3.16 2.31 3.21
C ILE A 145 -4.30 3.22 3.69
N GLY A 146 -5.38 2.65 4.22
CA GLY A 146 -6.50 3.40 4.79
C GLY A 146 -6.06 4.31 5.93
N ARG A 147 -5.29 3.79 6.89
CA ARG A 147 -4.72 4.55 7.99
C ARG A 147 -3.83 5.69 7.49
N LEU A 148 -2.95 5.41 6.53
CA LEU A 148 -2.08 6.42 5.93
C LEU A 148 -2.89 7.54 5.24
N PHE A 149 -3.92 7.18 4.49
CA PHE A 149 -4.82 8.13 3.83
C PHE A 149 -5.50 9.05 4.86
N LEU A 150 -6.08 8.48 5.91
CA LEU A 150 -6.72 9.24 6.98
C LEU A 150 -5.72 10.18 7.66
N HIS A 151 -4.53 9.70 7.99
CA HIS A 151 -3.47 10.55 8.56
C HIS A 151 -3.10 11.72 7.63
N LEU A 152 -2.91 11.44 6.35
CA LEU A 152 -2.59 12.47 5.35
C LEU A 152 -3.71 13.51 5.17
N VAL A 153 -4.97 13.12 5.33
CA VAL A 153 -6.12 14.03 5.19
C VAL A 153 -6.33 14.85 6.45
N PHE A 154 -6.40 14.21 7.62
CA PHE A 154 -6.80 14.87 8.87
C PHE A 154 -5.71 15.71 9.54
N ASP A 155 -4.43 15.37 9.37
CA ASP A 155 -3.32 16.19 9.91
C ASP A 155 -3.32 17.66 9.38
N LYS A 156 -4.02 17.90 8.27
CA LYS A 156 -4.21 19.25 7.71
C LYS A 156 -5.17 20.12 8.53
N GLU A 157 -6.17 19.52 9.18
CA GLU A 157 -7.16 20.27 9.95
C GLU A 157 -6.60 20.72 11.31
N THR A 158 -5.77 19.89 11.94
CA THR A 158 -5.15 20.20 13.22
C THR A 158 -4.20 21.39 13.10
N ASN A 159 -3.41 21.46 12.04
CA ASN A 159 -2.50 22.57 11.75
C ASN A 159 -3.22 23.88 11.38
N LYS A 160 -4.43 23.81 10.80
CA LYS A 160 -5.24 25.00 10.51
C LYS A 160 -5.85 25.60 11.76
N LYS A 161 -6.29 24.76 12.71
CA LYS A 161 -6.87 25.20 13.98
C LYS A 161 -5.84 25.84 14.90
N LEU A 162 -4.61 25.33 14.94
CA LEU A 162 -3.50 25.91 15.71
C LEU A 162 -3.01 27.25 15.16
N LYS A 163 -3.20 27.53 13.87
CA LYS A 163 -2.76 28.77 13.23
C LYS A 163 -3.81 29.90 13.34
N ASN A 164 -5.05 29.56 13.64
CA ASN A 164 -6.18 30.52 13.75
C ASN A 164 -6.58 30.84 15.19
N ASN A 165 -5.90 30.26 16.19
CA ASN A 165 -6.04 30.65 17.61
C ASN A 165 -4.72 31.31 18.04
N PRO A 166 -4.68 32.66 18.10
CA PRO A 166 -3.55 33.40 18.64
C PRO A 166 -3.44 33.22 20.17
#